data_0c059d28b6881f494ed50e986d0aa7e3
#
_entry.id   0c059d28b6881f494ed50e986d0aa7e3
#
_cell.length_a   1.000
_cell.length_b   1.000
_cell.length_c   1.000
_cell.angle_alpha   90.00
_cell.angle_beta   90.00
_cell.angle_gamma   90.00
#
_symmetry.space_group_name_H-M   'P 1'
#
loop_
_entity.id
_entity.type
_entity.pdbx_description
1 polymer ?
#
loop_
_entity_poly.entity_id
_entity_poly.type
_entity_poly.pdbx_seq_one_letter_code
_entity_poly.pdbx_strand_id
1 'polypeptide(L)'
;SGYGQTGPYASKPGFASVCEGISGFRYVNGHPEQAPVRPNLSIGDTISGIHAALGICLALLEQKTSGTGQVVDVALYESMFNLMEAVVPEYDGANVIRQPSGSTVTGIVPTNTYRCLDGKYVVIGGNGDSIFQRLMTAAGYPAMAQDPALASNSGRVEHEVSIDKALCDWCAANNASHILHILDLNRVPGGPIYNVEDMVADPHF
;
A
#
# COMPACT_ATOMS: atom_id res chain seq x y z
N SER A 1 11.91 -5.41 -21.32
CA SER A 1 13.17 -4.68 -21.21
C SER A 1 13.25 -3.90 -19.89
N GLY A 2 14.45 -3.45 -19.48
CA GLY A 2 14.60 -2.62 -18.28
C GLY A 2 13.99 -1.22 -18.45
N TYR A 3 14.31 -0.59 -19.59
CA TYR A 3 14.03 0.82 -19.83
C TYR A 3 13.28 1.11 -21.13
N GLY A 4 12.67 0.13 -21.75
CA GLY A 4 12.09 0.25 -23.08
C GLY A 4 13.13 0.02 -24.19
N GLN A 5 12.64 -0.10 -25.43
CA GLN A 5 13.50 -0.29 -26.62
C GLN A 5 13.87 1.04 -27.29
N THR A 6 13.29 2.13 -26.85
CA THR A 6 13.53 3.49 -27.34
C THR A 6 13.89 4.42 -26.19
N GLY A 7 14.34 5.63 -26.52
CA GLY A 7 14.70 6.62 -25.50
C GLY A 7 16.16 6.54 -25.02
N PRO A 8 16.57 7.49 -24.15
CA PRO A 8 17.98 7.69 -23.79
C PRO A 8 18.58 6.54 -22.97
N TYR A 9 17.77 5.66 -22.38
CA TYR A 9 18.22 4.55 -21.53
C TYR A 9 18.01 3.17 -22.16
N ALA A 10 17.57 3.10 -23.42
CA ALA A 10 17.28 1.82 -24.10
C ALA A 10 18.47 0.84 -24.10
N SER A 11 19.71 1.36 -24.17
CA SER A 11 20.93 0.54 -24.15
C SER A 11 21.47 0.22 -22.75
N LYS A 12 20.85 0.75 -21.68
CA LYS A 12 21.33 0.48 -20.31
C LYS A 12 20.89 -0.90 -19.84
N PRO A 13 21.77 -1.64 -19.15
CA PRO A 13 21.36 -2.87 -18.50
C PRO A 13 20.43 -2.56 -17.33
N GLY A 14 19.37 -3.37 -17.16
CA GLY A 14 18.41 -3.22 -16.09
C GLY A 14 17.77 -4.54 -15.70
N PHE A 15 17.69 -4.78 -14.38
CA PHE A 15 16.86 -5.80 -13.78
C PHE A 15 15.77 -5.11 -12.94
N ALA A 16 14.73 -5.84 -12.56
CA ALA A 16 13.62 -5.31 -11.77
C ALA A 16 14.09 -4.51 -10.54
N SER A 17 15.10 -4.99 -9.83
CA SER A 17 15.60 -4.32 -8.62
C SER A 17 16.21 -2.94 -8.88
N VAL A 18 16.79 -2.70 -10.06
CA VAL A 18 17.30 -1.38 -10.48
C VAL A 18 16.14 -0.50 -10.93
N CYS A 19 15.19 -1.08 -11.66
CA CYS A 19 14.01 -0.39 -12.17
C CYS A 19 13.05 0.04 -11.05
N GLU A 20 12.94 -0.75 -9.98
CA GLU A 20 12.25 -0.36 -8.72
C GLU A 20 12.88 0.91 -8.10
N GLY A 21 14.18 1.06 -8.18
CA GLY A 21 14.88 2.24 -7.68
C GLY A 21 14.61 3.49 -8.51
N ILE A 22 14.82 3.42 -9.83
CA ILE A 22 14.69 4.57 -10.73
C ILE A 22 13.23 5.02 -10.91
N SER A 23 12.26 4.11 -10.71
CA SER A 23 10.84 4.46 -10.74
C SER A 23 10.37 5.26 -9.53
N GLY A 24 11.18 5.40 -8.49
CA GLY A 24 10.81 6.04 -7.23
C GLY A 24 10.18 5.09 -6.20
N PHE A 25 9.79 3.86 -6.60
CA PHE A 25 9.11 2.91 -5.71
C PHE A 25 9.89 2.65 -4.41
N ARG A 26 11.20 2.44 -4.50
CA ARG A 26 12.02 2.22 -3.30
C ARG A 26 12.19 3.47 -2.43
N TYR A 27 12.07 4.65 -3.02
CA TYR A 27 12.19 5.88 -2.26
C TYR A 27 11.03 6.07 -1.28
N VAL A 28 9.80 5.80 -1.72
CA VAL A 28 8.60 5.97 -0.89
C VAL A 28 8.32 4.77 0.02
N ASN A 29 9.01 3.63 -0.19
CA ASN A 29 8.79 2.40 0.57
C ASN A 29 9.82 2.24 1.69
N GLY A 30 9.34 2.00 2.91
CA GLY A 30 10.16 1.78 4.10
C GLY A 30 9.90 2.79 5.21
N HIS A 31 10.76 2.79 6.20
CA HIS A 31 10.65 3.70 7.34
C HIS A 31 11.44 4.99 7.09
N PRO A 32 10.94 6.15 7.61
CA PRO A 32 11.71 7.39 7.60
C PRO A 32 13.11 7.20 8.20
N GLU A 33 14.09 7.93 7.67
CA GLU A 33 15.48 7.96 8.15
C GLU A 33 16.23 6.61 8.07
N GLN A 34 15.63 5.60 7.43
CA GLN A 34 16.29 4.33 7.16
C GLN A 34 16.69 4.21 5.69
N ALA A 35 17.62 3.29 5.40
CA ALA A 35 17.95 2.98 4.01
C ALA A 35 16.72 2.47 3.26
N PRO A 36 16.53 2.88 1.99
CA PRO A 36 15.44 2.36 1.16
C PRO A 36 15.43 0.83 1.13
N VAL A 37 14.26 0.25 1.42
CA VAL A 37 14.11 -1.20 1.51
C VAL A 37 13.55 -1.79 0.21
N ARG A 38 13.85 -3.05 -0.02
CA ARG A 38 13.28 -3.85 -1.10
C ARG A 38 12.26 -4.83 -0.54
N PRO A 39 11.07 -4.99 -1.16
CA PRO A 39 10.24 -6.16 -0.90
C PRO A 39 11.02 -7.44 -1.21
N ASN A 40 10.92 -8.45 -0.35
CA ASN A 40 11.59 -9.75 -0.58
C ASN A 40 10.85 -10.61 -1.61
N LEU A 41 10.41 -9.99 -2.70
CA LEU A 41 9.67 -10.58 -3.81
C LEU A 41 10.12 -9.91 -5.12
N SER A 42 9.93 -10.61 -6.25
CA SER A 42 10.21 -10.06 -7.60
C SER A 42 9.01 -9.24 -8.10
N ILE A 43 8.68 -8.17 -7.37
CA ILE A 43 7.48 -7.36 -7.66
C ILE A 43 7.56 -6.67 -9.02
N GLY A 44 8.72 -6.12 -9.38
CA GLY A 44 8.92 -5.46 -10.67
C GLY A 44 8.70 -6.39 -11.85
N ASP A 45 9.21 -7.63 -11.77
CA ASP A 45 9.01 -8.64 -12.82
C ASP A 45 7.52 -9.05 -12.90
N THR A 46 6.89 -9.29 -11.75
CA THR A 46 5.49 -9.70 -11.67
C THR A 46 4.55 -8.64 -12.26
N ILE A 47 4.70 -7.39 -11.88
CA ILE A 47 3.86 -6.29 -12.37
C ILE A 47 4.09 -6.09 -13.88
N SER A 48 5.33 -6.16 -14.35
CA SER A 48 5.62 -6.06 -15.79
C SER A 48 5.04 -7.22 -16.58
N GLY A 49 5.04 -8.43 -16.01
CA GLY A 49 4.37 -9.60 -16.60
C GLY A 49 2.86 -9.39 -16.75
N ILE A 50 2.20 -8.79 -15.75
CA ILE A 50 0.78 -8.45 -15.81
C ILE A 50 0.51 -7.39 -16.89
N HIS A 51 1.32 -6.33 -16.97
CA HIS A 51 1.20 -5.32 -18.03
C HIS A 51 1.41 -5.93 -19.42
N ALA A 52 2.40 -6.83 -19.57
CA ALA A 52 2.63 -7.54 -20.83
C ALA A 52 1.42 -8.40 -21.23
N ALA A 53 0.86 -9.15 -20.31
CA ALA A 53 -0.34 -9.96 -20.55
C ALA A 53 -1.54 -9.11 -20.98
N LEU A 54 -1.77 -7.98 -20.29
CA LEU A 54 -2.82 -7.03 -20.66
C LEU A 54 -2.56 -6.43 -22.05
N GLY A 55 -1.33 -6.00 -22.32
CA GLY A 55 -0.94 -5.47 -23.65
C GLY A 55 -1.16 -6.49 -24.76
N ILE A 56 -0.82 -7.75 -24.55
CA ILE A 56 -1.06 -8.84 -25.51
C ILE A 56 -2.57 -9.02 -25.76
N CYS A 57 -3.38 -9.02 -24.72
CA CYS A 57 -4.84 -9.13 -24.86
C CYS A 57 -5.41 -7.98 -25.69
N LEU A 58 -4.99 -6.74 -25.43
CA LEU A 58 -5.40 -5.56 -26.20
C LEU A 58 -4.94 -5.63 -27.66
N ALA A 59 -3.70 -6.06 -27.91
CA ALA A 59 -3.17 -6.24 -29.25
C ALA A 59 -3.93 -7.31 -30.06
N LEU A 60 -4.36 -8.38 -29.40
CA LEU A 60 -5.17 -9.44 -30.03
C LEU A 60 -6.61 -8.95 -30.32
N LEU A 61 -7.19 -8.12 -29.46
CA LEU A 61 -8.49 -7.49 -29.72
C LEU A 61 -8.42 -6.56 -30.92
N GLU A 62 -7.41 -5.72 -30.99
CA GLU A 62 -7.18 -4.81 -32.14
C GLU A 62 -6.95 -5.61 -33.42
N GLN A 63 -6.16 -6.66 -33.38
CA GLN A 63 -5.91 -7.52 -34.53
C GLN A 63 -7.19 -8.12 -35.14
N LYS A 64 -8.18 -8.47 -34.30
CA LYS A 64 -9.48 -8.99 -34.80
C LYS A 64 -10.24 -7.94 -35.61
N THR A 65 -10.03 -6.67 -35.35
CA THR A 65 -10.70 -5.56 -36.05
C THR A 65 -9.90 -5.07 -37.25
N SER A 66 -8.59 -4.85 -37.05
CA SER A 66 -7.71 -4.28 -38.08
C SER A 66 -7.08 -5.33 -38.99
N GLY A 67 -7.02 -6.60 -38.58
CA GLY A 67 -6.28 -7.65 -39.28
C GLY A 67 -4.76 -7.56 -39.14
N THR A 68 -4.25 -6.57 -38.41
CA THR A 68 -2.82 -6.26 -38.28
C THR A 68 -2.31 -6.54 -36.89
N GLY A 69 -1.22 -7.31 -36.78
CA GLY A 69 -0.52 -7.52 -35.50
C GLY A 69 0.37 -6.32 -35.15
N GLN A 70 0.77 -6.26 -33.88
CA GLN A 70 1.66 -5.21 -33.37
C GLN A 70 2.65 -5.74 -32.34
N VAL A 71 3.71 -4.96 -32.09
CA VAL A 71 4.69 -5.24 -31.03
C VAL A 71 4.21 -4.61 -29.74
N VAL A 72 4.31 -5.36 -28.64
CA VAL A 72 4.07 -4.87 -27.28
C VAL A 72 5.43 -4.72 -26.60
N ASP A 73 5.87 -3.50 -26.33
CA ASP A 73 7.08 -3.22 -25.56
C ASP A 73 6.68 -2.82 -24.12
N VAL A 74 7.22 -3.53 -23.15
CA VAL A 74 6.98 -3.30 -21.72
C VAL A 74 8.31 -3.09 -21.03
N ALA A 75 8.47 -1.91 -20.42
CA ALA A 75 9.64 -1.58 -19.62
C ALA A 75 9.37 -1.84 -18.13
N LEU A 76 10.35 -2.45 -17.46
CA LEU A 76 10.25 -2.74 -16.01
C LEU A 76 10.05 -1.45 -15.20
N TYR A 77 10.81 -0.37 -15.52
CA TYR A 77 10.71 0.87 -14.76
C TYR A 77 9.35 1.57 -14.95
N GLU A 78 8.76 1.52 -16.15
CA GLU A 78 7.45 2.11 -16.42
C GLU A 78 6.34 1.36 -15.69
N SER A 79 6.44 0.03 -15.66
CA SER A 79 5.51 -0.83 -14.92
C SER A 79 5.54 -0.52 -13.42
N MET A 80 6.71 -0.29 -12.86
CA MET A 80 6.86 0.12 -11.46
C MET A 80 6.42 1.56 -11.23
N PHE A 81 6.72 2.47 -12.17
CA PHE A 81 6.28 3.85 -12.09
C PHE A 81 4.75 3.98 -12.11
N ASN A 82 4.05 3.08 -12.80
CA ASN A 82 2.58 3.03 -12.79
C ASN A 82 1.98 2.80 -11.37
N LEU A 83 2.76 2.27 -10.42
CA LEU A 83 2.34 2.09 -9.02
C LEU A 83 2.53 3.36 -8.17
N MET A 84 3.12 4.41 -8.74
CA MET A 84 3.51 5.61 -7.97
C MET A 84 2.35 6.60 -7.73
N GLU A 85 1.14 6.24 -8.14
CA GLU A 85 -0.07 7.03 -7.87
C GLU A 85 0.08 8.51 -8.26
N ALA A 86 -0.09 9.41 -7.28
CA ALA A 86 -0.13 10.86 -7.46
C ALA A 86 1.21 11.57 -7.17
N VAL A 87 2.33 10.86 -7.00
CA VAL A 87 3.61 11.51 -6.59
C VAL A 87 4.09 12.59 -7.56
N VAL A 88 3.82 12.44 -8.87
CA VAL A 88 4.18 13.46 -9.87
C VAL A 88 3.25 14.67 -9.78
N PRO A 89 1.92 14.52 -9.76
CA PRO A 89 1.02 15.65 -9.50
C PRO A 89 1.27 16.35 -8.15
N GLU A 90 1.61 15.62 -7.09
CA GLU A 90 1.97 16.20 -5.78
C GLU A 90 3.21 17.11 -5.89
N TYR A 91 4.22 16.65 -6.62
CA TYR A 91 5.43 17.45 -6.84
C TYR A 91 5.16 18.65 -7.75
N ASP A 92 4.51 18.45 -8.89
CA ASP A 92 4.25 19.50 -9.86
C ASP A 92 3.30 20.59 -9.33
N GLY A 93 2.24 20.18 -8.63
CA GLY A 93 1.21 21.09 -8.12
C GLY A 93 1.52 21.74 -6.77
N ALA A 94 2.27 21.06 -5.90
CA ALA A 94 2.49 21.51 -4.52
C ALA A 94 3.96 21.47 -4.08
N ASN A 95 4.89 21.09 -4.96
CA ASN A 95 6.31 20.89 -4.64
C ASN A 95 6.54 19.93 -3.45
N VAL A 96 5.65 18.92 -3.32
CA VAL A 96 5.71 17.91 -2.27
C VAL A 96 6.51 16.70 -2.77
N ILE A 97 7.53 16.31 -2.03
CA ILE A 97 8.24 15.04 -2.24
C ILE A 97 7.73 14.05 -1.21
N ARG A 98 6.93 13.06 -1.66
CA ARG A 98 6.37 12.03 -0.79
C ARG A 98 7.51 11.24 -0.14
N GLN A 99 7.52 11.20 1.19
CA GLN A 99 8.52 10.50 1.99
C GLN A 99 8.06 9.08 2.34
N PRO A 100 8.97 8.17 2.72
CA PRO A 100 8.58 6.88 3.27
C PRO A 100 7.81 7.09 4.59
N SER A 101 6.76 6.29 4.80
CA SER A 101 5.83 6.43 5.93
C SER A 101 5.74 5.19 6.83
N GLY A 102 6.65 4.23 6.68
CA GLY A 102 6.62 2.97 7.43
C GLY A 102 5.49 2.06 6.97
N SER A 103 4.57 1.74 7.86
CA SER A 103 3.40 0.91 7.59
C SER A 103 2.11 1.71 7.37
N THR A 104 2.19 3.04 7.33
CA THR A 104 1.06 3.92 7.03
C THR A 104 0.97 4.25 5.53
N VAL A 105 -0.14 4.84 5.11
CA VAL A 105 -0.30 5.45 3.79
C VAL A 105 -0.48 6.95 3.99
N THR A 106 0.38 7.75 3.39
CA THR A 106 0.34 9.21 3.50
C THR A 106 -1.03 9.76 3.15
N GLY A 107 -1.60 10.53 4.06
CA GLY A 107 -2.89 11.19 3.85
C GLY A 107 -4.13 10.31 4.08
N ILE A 108 -3.99 9.09 4.61
CA ILE A 108 -5.09 8.17 4.90
C ILE A 108 -5.00 7.67 6.34
N VAL A 109 -5.88 8.16 7.23
CA VAL A 109 -5.79 7.92 8.69
C VAL A 109 -7.11 7.44 9.28
N PRO A 110 -7.10 6.39 10.15
CA PRO A 110 -5.97 5.49 10.39
C PRO A 110 -5.90 4.36 9.36
N THR A 111 -4.69 4.08 8.89
CA THR A 111 -4.35 2.88 8.14
C THR A 111 -2.93 2.50 8.50
N ASN A 112 -2.77 1.47 9.36
CA ASN A 112 -1.47 1.12 9.91
C ASN A 112 -1.39 -0.33 10.39
N THR A 113 -0.19 -0.76 10.74
CA THR A 113 0.12 -2.06 11.34
C THR A 113 0.46 -1.89 12.81
N TYR A 114 -0.21 -2.65 13.68
CA TYR A 114 -0.08 -2.53 15.13
C TYR A 114 0.41 -3.85 15.75
N ARG A 115 1.34 -3.74 16.70
CA ARG A 115 1.83 -4.89 17.46
C ARG A 115 0.92 -5.18 18.63
N CYS A 116 0.50 -6.44 18.76
CA CYS A 116 -0.36 -6.92 19.84
C CYS A 116 0.45 -7.47 21.03
N LEU A 117 -0.24 -7.69 22.16
CA LEU A 117 0.33 -8.19 23.42
C LEU A 117 1.07 -9.53 23.24
N ASP A 118 0.55 -10.42 22.39
CA ASP A 118 1.15 -11.72 22.07
C ASP A 118 2.31 -11.65 21.06
N GLY A 119 2.75 -10.44 20.70
CA GLY A 119 3.85 -10.19 19.76
C GLY A 119 3.47 -10.32 18.28
N LYS A 120 2.25 -10.71 17.95
CA LYS A 120 1.71 -10.73 16.58
C LYS A 120 1.36 -9.33 16.12
N TYR A 121 1.15 -9.19 14.80
CA TYR A 121 0.78 -7.93 14.20
C TYR A 121 -0.60 -8.02 13.54
N VAL A 122 -1.35 -6.92 13.63
CA VAL A 122 -2.62 -6.73 12.93
C VAL A 122 -2.56 -5.48 12.07
N VAL A 123 -3.18 -5.52 10.89
CA VAL A 123 -3.42 -4.35 10.05
C VAL A 123 -4.82 -3.85 10.34
N ILE A 124 -4.99 -2.53 10.52
CA ILE A 124 -6.29 -1.90 10.72
C ILE A 124 -6.49 -0.80 9.69
N GLY A 125 -7.56 -0.89 8.89
CA GLY A 125 -7.98 0.12 7.92
C GLY A 125 -9.24 0.85 8.38
N GLY A 126 -9.06 1.91 9.18
CA GLY A 126 -10.16 2.63 9.83
C GLY A 126 -10.49 4.00 9.21
N ASN A 127 -10.03 4.28 8.00
CA ASN A 127 -10.04 5.61 7.39
C ASN A 127 -11.41 6.12 6.89
N GLY A 128 -12.41 5.28 6.70
CA GLY A 128 -13.77 5.72 6.40
C GLY A 128 -14.42 6.37 7.63
N ASP A 129 -15.14 7.48 7.48
CA ASP A 129 -15.64 8.28 8.60
C ASP A 129 -16.50 7.46 9.58
N SER A 130 -17.47 6.70 9.08
CA SER A 130 -18.28 5.81 9.91
C SER A 130 -17.51 4.61 10.46
N ILE A 131 -16.47 4.18 9.77
CA ILE A 131 -15.58 3.10 10.21
C ILE A 131 -14.71 3.59 11.36
N PHE A 132 -14.15 4.80 11.25
CA PHE A 132 -13.39 5.44 12.30
C PHE A 132 -14.17 5.55 13.62
N GLN A 133 -15.40 6.01 13.55
CA GLN A 133 -16.27 6.13 14.73
C GLN A 133 -16.48 4.77 15.42
N ARG A 134 -16.75 3.71 14.63
CA ARG A 134 -16.92 2.36 15.17
C ARG A 134 -15.61 1.81 15.76
N LEU A 135 -14.49 2.02 15.05
CA LEU A 135 -13.17 1.61 15.49
C LEU A 135 -12.82 2.23 16.84
N MET A 136 -12.88 3.56 16.94
CA MET A 136 -12.48 4.26 18.17
C MET A 136 -13.41 3.94 19.33
N THR A 137 -14.71 3.77 19.08
CA THR A 137 -15.67 3.31 20.10
C THR A 137 -15.31 1.90 20.60
N ALA A 138 -15.04 0.97 19.68
CA ALA A 138 -14.70 -0.41 19.99
C ALA A 138 -13.34 -0.55 20.71
N ALA A 139 -12.40 0.32 20.38
CA ALA A 139 -11.09 0.40 21.02
C ALA A 139 -11.14 1.07 22.41
N GLY A 140 -12.30 1.59 22.84
CA GLY A 140 -12.45 2.22 24.17
C GLY A 140 -12.15 3.73 24.19
N TYR A 141 -12.16 4.39 23.04
CA TYR A 141 -11.92 5.84 22.89
C TYR A 141 -13.17 6.57 22.34
N PRO A 142 -14.35 6.51 23.03
CA PRO A 142 -15.58 7.10 22.50
C PRO A 142 -15.51 8.64 22.36
N ALA A 143 -14.67 9.31 23.13
CA ALA A 143 -14.44 10.74 22.99
C ALA A 143 -13.82 11.08 21.63
N MET A 144 -12.83 10.31 21.18
CA MET A 144 -12.22 10.48 19.85
C MET A 144 -13.21 10.12 18.73
N ALA A 145 -14.05 9.11 18.95
CA ALA A 145 -15.07 8.71 17.98
C ALA A 145 -16.11 9.82 17.70
N GLN A 146 -16.35 10.68 18.68
CA GLN A 146 -17.36 11.76 18.63
C GLN A 146 -16.76 13.14 18.43
N ASP A 147 -15.44 13.26 18.36
CA ASP A 147 -14.77 14.55 18.20
C ASP A 147 -15.03 15.11 16.79
N PRO A 148 -15.64 16.31 16.68
CA PRO A 148 -15.88 16.96 15.40
C PRO A 148 -14.59 17.22 14.59
N ALA A 149 -13.46 17.43 15.26
CA ALA A 149 -12.16 17.61 14.60
C ALA A 149 -11.71 16.34 13.86
N LEU A 150 -12.15 15.15 14.28
CA LEU A 150 -11.80 13.85 13.70
C LEU A 150 -12.88 13.28 12.78
N ALA A 151 -13.96 14.04 12.53
CA ALA A 151 -15.10 13.57 11.75
C ALA A 151 -14.77 13.29 10.28
N SER A 152 -13.76 13.94 9.73
CA SER A 152 -13.29 13.76 8.35
C SER A 152 -11.86 13.24 8.30
N ASN A 153 -11.47 12.64 7.16
CA ASN A 153 -10.09 12.17 6.98
C ASN A 153 -9.05 13.31 7.08
N SER A 154 -9.37 14.50 6.59
CA SER A 154 -8.45 15.66 6.70
C SER A 154 -8.16 16.03 8.15
N GLY A 155 -9.17 16.07 8.99
CA GLY A 155 -8.96 16.32 10.43
C GLY A 155 -8.18 15.18 11.10
N ARG A 156 -8.41 13.93 10.72
CA ARG A 156 -7.63 12.79 11.24
C ARG A 156 -6.17 12.83 10.84
N VAL A 157 -5.85 13.28 9.63
CA VAL A 157 -4.46 13.48 9.18
C VAL A 157 -3.71 14.48 10.08
N GLU A 158 -4.35 15.58 10.46
CA GLU A 158 -3.77 16.56 11.40
C GLU A 158 -3.53 15.98 12.80
N HIS A 159 -4.25 14.90 13.16
CA HIS A 159 -4.22 14.26 14.47
C HIS A 159 -3.66 12.83 14.42
N GLU A 160 -2.99 12.43 13.33
CA GLU A 160 -2.49 11.07 13.08
C GLU A 160 -1.73 10.49 14.26
N VAL A 161 -0.78 11.25 14.82
CA VAL A 161 0.06 10.78 15.94
C VAL A 161 -0.77 10.38 17.17
N SER A 162 -1.81 11.16 17.50
CA SER A 162 -2.66 10.86 18.66
C SER A 162 -3.59 9.67 18.43
N ILE A 163 -4.09 9.53 17.22
CA ILE A 163 -4.92 8.40 16.80
C ILE A 163 -4.10 7.10 16.80
N ASP A 164 -2.94 7.12 16.16
CA ASP A 164 -2.05 5.97 16.12
C ASP A 164 -1.58 5.56 17.52
N LYS A 165 -1.27 6.53 18.39
CA LYS A 165 -0.93 6.21 19.77
C LYS A 165 -2.06 5.48 20.49
N ALA A 166 -3.30 5.94 20.36
CA ALA A 166 -4.45 5.29 20.98
C ALA A 166 -4.63 3.85 20.48
N LEU A 167 -4.49 3.61 19.19
CA LEU A 167 -4.59 2.27 18.59
C LEU A 167 -3.39 1.38 18.96
N CYS A 168 -2.17 1.94 19.03
CA CYS A 168 -0.99 1.23 19.54
C CYS A 168 -1.20 0.78 20.98
N ASP A 169 -1.68 1.66 21.88
CA ASP A 169 -1.94 1.35 23.28
C ASP A 169 -3.01 0.25 23.41
N TRP A 170 -4.09 0.33 22.63
CA TRP A 170 -5.13 -0.67 22.61
C TRP A 170 -4.63 -2.05 22.12
N CYS A 171 -3.88 -2.09 21.03
CA CYS A 171 -3.34 -3.33 20.50
C CYS A 171 -2.29 -3.93 21.41
N ALA A 172 -1.39 -3.13 22.00
CA ALA A 172 -0.38 -3.59 22.94
C ALA A 172 -0.96 -4.20 24.23
N ALA A 173 -2.18 -3.81 24.60
CA ALA A 173 -2.88 -4.36 25.77
C ALA A 173 -3.68 -5.64 25.47
N ASN A 174 -3.82 -6.06 24.21
CA ASN A 174 -4.69 -7.16 23.80
C ASN A 174 -3.99 -8.12 22.83
N ASN A 175 -4.37 -9.40 22.88
CA ASN A 175 -3.90 -10.39 21.91
C ASN A 175 -4.50 -10.15 20.52
N ALA A 176 -3.79 -10.50 19.47
CA ALA A 176 -4.24 -10.31 18.08
C ALA A 176 -5.61 -10.95 17.80
N SER A 177 -5.87 -12.16 18.32
CA SER A 177 -7.16 -12.83 18.15
C SER A 177 -8.33 -12.05 18.76
N HIS A 178 -8.12 -11.40 19.91
CA HIS A 178 -9.14 -10.54 20.54
C HIS A 178 -9.39 -9.29 19.69
N ILE A 179 -8.32 -8.61 19.25
CA ILE A 179 -8.42 -7.43 18.39
C ILE A 179 -9.22 -7.75 17.11
N LEU A 180 -8.84 -8.81 16.41
CA LEU A 180 -9.50 -9.23 15.17
C LEU A 180 -10.99 -9.55 15.38
N HIS A 181 -11.32 -10.22 16.48
CA HIS A 181 -12.71 -10.50 16.84
C HIS A 181 -13.52 -9.21 17.09
N ILE A 182 -12.95 -8.23 17.80
CA ILE A 182 -13.61 -6.95 18.07
C ILE A 182 -13.79 -6.15 16.76
N LEU A 183 -12.78 -6.14 15.87
CA LEU A 183 -12.86 -5.48 14.58
C LEU A 183 -13.99 -6.07 13.72
N ASP A 184 -14.09 -7.41 13.66
CA ASP A 184 -15.12 -8.12 12.91
C ASP A 184 -16.53 -7.81 13.44
N LEU A 185 -16.76 -7.91 14.75
CA LEU A 185 -18.05 -7.58 15.40
C LEU A 185 -18.50 -6.14 15.07
N ASN A 186 -17.57 -5.21 14.95
CA ASN A 186 -17.85 -3.80 14.68
C ASN A 186 -17.76 -3.44 13.18
N ARG A 187 -17.56 -4.43 12.30
CA ARG A 187 -17.42 -4.24 10.84
C ARG A 187 -16.36 -3.20 10.51
N VAL A 188 -15.21 -3.31 11.16
CA VAL A 188 -14.01 -2.51 10.89
C VAL A 188 -13.05 -3.37 10.09
N PRO A 189 -12.58 -2.93 8.93
CA PRO A 189 -11.57 -3.66 8.16
C PRO A 189 -10.29 -3.84 8.97
N GLY A 190 -9.89 -5.08 9.18
CA GLY A 190 -8.64 -5.45 9.82
C GLY A 190 -8.30 -6.89 9.54
N GLY A 191 -7.03 -7.22 9.64
CA GLY A 191 -6.55 -8.56 9.35
C GLY A 191 -5.21 -8.86 10.01
N PRO A 192 -4.85 -10.15 10.14
CA PRO A 192 -3.54 -10.57 10.61
C PRO A 192 -2.49 -10.36 9.52
N ILE A 193 -1.21 -10.31 9.91
CA ILE A 193 -0.11 -10.48 8.97
C ILE A 193 0.30 -11.95 9.01
N TYR A 194 -0.02 -12.66 7.93
CA TYR A 194 0.25 -14.08 7.77
C TYR A 194 1.68 -14.35 7.28
N ASN A 195 2.29 -15.37 7.82
CA ASN A 195 3.38 -16.10 7.18
C ASN A 195 2.81 -17.27 6.34
N VAL A 196 3.68 -18.07 5.70
CA VAL A 196 3.23 -19.18 4.84
C VAL A 196 2.52 -20.29 5.61
N GLU A 197 2.88 -20.52 6.88
CA GLU A 197 2.21 -21.53 7.72
C GLU A 197 0.78 -21.11 8.04
N ASP A 198 0.58 -19.83 8.34
CA ASP A 198 -0.74 -19.24 8.58
C ASP A 198 -1.62 -19.36 7.32
N MET A 199 -1.05 -19.04 6.13
CA MET A 199 -1.78 -19.15 4.85
C MET A 199 -2.24 -20.57 4.57
N VAL A 200 -1.36 -21.56 4.77
CA VAL A 200 -1.71 -22.99 4.52
C VAL A 200 -2.75 -23.49 5.51
N ALA A 201 -2.78 -22.96 6.72
CA ALA A 201 -3.75 -23.35 7.74
C ALA A 201 -5.12 -22.64 7.59
N ASP A 202 -5.18 -21.55 6.86
CA ASP A 202 -6.42 -20.77 6.69
C ASP A 202 -7.32 -21.40 5.63
N PRO A 203 -8.60 -21.69 5.94
CA PRO A 203 -9.52 -22.37 5.01
C PRO A 203 -9.84 -21.53 3.76
N HIS A 204 -9.54 -20.24 3.73
CA HIS A 204 -9.76 -19.37 2.57
C HIS A 204 -8.74 -19.63 1.45
N PHE A 205 -7.53 -20.11 1.78
CA PHE A 205 -6.51 -20.50 0.81
C PHE A 205 -6.66 -21.96 0.36
#